data_e5d1137221fdb3bbe51f05ba43ffd043
#
_entry.id   e5d1137221fdb3bbe51f05ba43ffd043
#
_cell.length_a   1.000
_cell.length_b   1.000
_cell.length_c   1.000
_cell.angle_alpha   90.00
_cell.angle_beta   90.00
_cell.angle_gamma   90.00
#
_symmetry.space_group_name_H-M   'P 1'
#
loop_
_entity.id
_entity.type
_entity.pdbx_description
1 polymer ?
#
loop_
_entity_poly.entity_id
_entity_poly.type
_entity_poly.pdbx_seq_one_letter_code
_entity_poly.pdbx_strand_id
1 'polypeptide(L)'
;MKEYLKKNYVCKLKLSKGTADLNGRCREANNWKADLFVSVHFNAGGGDGYEALVYSAAGEKLGRCFEKHVKAVKQSSRGVKYRPDLAVLRLTNMKSILNEVAFVDNRKDIKDWDENRELKVMGEALAKAAAEWLNLPAVNRSYITQYSMNLRKSPSTKSAAAGKVSKGKTVTGTVEGSWLKTDKGYIRIKGEKVYLKEI
;
A
#
# COMPACT_ATOMS: atom_id res chain seq x y z
N MET A 1 -6.85 1.21 1.61
CA MET A 1 -6.09 -0.02 1.29
C MET A 1 -6.71 -0.85 0.16
N LYS A 2 -7.92 -1.41 0.31
CA LYS A 2 -8.58 -2.31 -0.66
C LYS A 2 -8.64 -1.74 -2.07
N GLU A 3 -9.17 -0.54 -2.24
CA GLU A 3 -9.31 0.09 -3.55
C GLU A 3 -7.95 0.36 -4.22
N TYR A 4 -6.93 0.71 -3.44
CA TYR A 4 -5.59 0.91 -3.96
C TYR A 4 -4.97 -0.40 -4.46
N LEU A 5 -5.11 -1.51 -3.70
CA LEU A 5 -4.63 -2.83 -4.12
C LEU A 5 -5.31 -3.29 -5.40
N LYS A 6 -6.66 -3.25 -5.45
CA LYS A 6 -7.43 -3.64 -6.65
C LYS A 6 -7.04 -2.84 -7.89
N LYS A 7 -6.77 -1.54 -7.70
CA LYS A 7 -6.43 -0.64 -8.79
C LYS A 7 -5.03 -0.87 -9.33
N ASN A 8 -4.06 -1.24 -8.49
CA ASN A 8 -2.64 -1.17 -8.83
C ASN A 8 -1.93 -2.52 -8.89
N TYR A 9 -2.52 -3.58 -8.33
CA TYR A 9 -1.87 -4.90 -8.25
C TYR A 9 -2.81 -6.03 -8.63
N VAL A 10 -2.24 -7.10 -9.17
CA VAL A 10 -2.97 -8.34 -9.46
C VAL A 10 -3.05 -9.17 -8.19
N CYS A 11 -4.21 -9.18 -7.54
CA CYS A 11 -4.43 -9.94 -6.31
C CYS A 11 -5.92 -10.24 -6.08
N LYS A 12 -6.19 -11.27 -5.31
CA LYS A 12 -7.52 -11.53 -4.75
C LYS A 12 -7.62 -10.91 -3.36
N LEU A 13 -8.74 -10.27 -3.06
CA LEU A 13 -8.96 -9.57 -1.79
C LEU A 13 -10.28 -10.00 -1.17
N LYS A 14 -10.21 -10.34 0.11
CA LYS A 14 -11.38 -10.62 0.94
C LYS A 14 -11.39 -9.68 2.14
N LEU A 15 -12.54 -9.05 2.39
CA LEU A 15 -12.75 -8.29 3.61
C LEU A 15 -13.58 -9.13 4.57
N SER A 16 -13.12 -9.25 5.80
CA SER A 16 -13.95 -9.79 6.88
C SER A 16 -15.13 -8.85 7.13
N LYS A 17 -16.32 -9.42 7.37
CA LYS A 17 -17.57 -8.67 7.55
C LYS A 17 -17.71 -7.98 8.91
N GLY A 18 -16.61 -7.67 9.60
CA GLY A 18 -16.65 -6.84 10.81
C GLY A 18 -17.42 -7.42 11.99
N THR A 19 -17.59 -8.74 12.07
CA THR A 19 -18.23 -9.39 13.22
C THR A 19 -17.34 -9.28 14.45
N ALA A 20 -17.94 -9.25 15.66
CA ALA A 20 -17.21 -9.32 16.91
C ALA A 20 -16.47 -10.65 17.13
N ASP A 21 -16.83 -11.71 16.37
CA ASP A 21 -16.20 -13.03 16.43
C ASP A 21 -14.80 -13.03 15.80
N LEU A 22 -13.77 -12.83 16.62
CA LEU A 22 -12.36 -12.89 16.20
C LEU A 22 -11.97 -14.28 15.69
N ASN A 23 -12.49 -15.36 16.29
CA ASN A 23 -12.24 -16.72 15.86
C ASN A 23 -12.85 -16.99 14.48
N GLY A 24 -14.05 -16.46 14.23
CA GLY A 24 -14.70 -16.53 12.92
C GLY A 24 -13.89 -15.86 11.83
N ARG A 25 -13.31 -14.70 12.11
CA ARG A 25 -12.41 -14.00 11.16
C ARG A 25 -11.18 -14.83 10.83
N CYS A 26 -10.56 -15.46 11.84
CA CYS A 26 -9.41 -16.32 11.64
C CYS A 26 -9.78 -17.57 10.82
N ARG A 27 -10.90 -18.25 11.17
CA ARG A 27 -11.40 -19.41 10.39
C ARG A 27 -11.70 -19.03 8.93
N GLU A 28 -12.32 -17.88 8.70
CA GLU A 28 -12.60 -17.39 7.35
C GLU A 28 -11.32 -17.19 6.53
N ALA A 29 -10.29 -16.57 7.11
CA ALA A 29 -9.01 -16.37 6.45
C ALA A 29 -8.28 -17.68 6.18
N ASN A 30 -8.28 -18.59 7.16
CA ASN A 30 -7.66 -19.93 7.05
C ASN A 30 -8.35 -20.77 5.97
N ASN A 31 -9.68 -20.82 5.95
CA ASN A 31 -10.46 -21.56 4.95
C ASN A 31 -10.29 -20.99 3.53
N TRP A 32 -10.11 -19.67 3.44
CA TRP A 32 -9.84 -19.01 2.16
C TRP A 32 -8.38 -19.21 1.71
N LYS A 33 -7.53 -19.76 2.57
CA LYS A 33 -6.09 -19.97 2.32
C LYS A 33 -5.41 -18.65 1.91
N ALA A 34 -5.64 -17.60 2.70
CA ALA A 34 -5.01 -16.31 2.46
C ALA A 34 -3.48 -16.40 2.59
N ASP A 35 -2.74 -15.66 1.76
CA ASP A 35 -1.28 -15.56 1.83
C ASP A 35 -0.83 -14.57 2.89
N LEU A 36 -1.69 -13.60 3.23
CA LEU A 36 -1.44 -12.58 4.24
C LEU A 36 -2.76 -12.16 4.90
N PHE A 37 -2.75 -12.07 6.24
CA PHE A 37 -3.83 -11.47 7.02
C PHE A 37 -3.39 -10.08 7.51
N VAL A 38 -4.18 -9.05 7.22
CA VAL A 38 -3.89 -7.67 7.64
C VAL A 38 -5.07 -7.14 8.45
N SER A 39 -4.84 -6.85 9.73
CA SER A 39 -5.76 -6.13 10.59
C SER A 39 -5.33 -4.66 10.67
N VAL A 40 -6.30 -3.74 10.68
CA VAL A 40 -6.05 -2.30 10.78
C VAL A 40 -6.91 -1.72 11.88
N HIS A 41 -6.27 -1.08 12.84
CA HIS A 41 -6.87 -0.52 14.04
C HIS A 41 -6.34 0.88 14.34
N PHE A 42 -7.07 1.59 15.16
CA PHE A 42 -6.58 2.71 15.94
C PHE A 42 -6.33 2.24 17.38
N ASN A 43 -5.22 2.66 17.94
CA ASN A 43 -4.83 2.37 19.31
C ASN A 43 -5.47 3.36 20.31
N ALA A 44 -5.36 3.05 21.61
CA ALA A 44 -5.67 3.93 22.72
C ALA A 44 -4.69 3.64 23.88
N GLY A 45 -4.53 4.59 24.81
CA GLY A 45 -3.62 4.47 25.96
C GLY A 45 -2.56 5.58 26.01
N GLY A 46 -2.83 6.73 25.39
CA GLY A 46 -2.02 7.94 25.48
C GLY A 46 -0.68 7.87 24.74
N GLY A 47 -0.49 6.88 23.85
CA GLY A 47 0.71 6.77 23.03
C GLY A 47 0.73 7.76 21.86
N ASP A 48 1.77 7.70 21.03
CA ASP A 48 1.96 8.53 19.83
C ASP A 48 2.64 7.69 18.74
N GLY A 49 2.00 7.58 17.58
CA GLY A 49 2.55 6.93 16.40
C GLY A 49 2.12 5.49 16.15
N TYR A 50 2.58 4.96 15.06
CA TYR A 50 2.27 3.63 14.52
C TYR A 50 2.94 2.50 15.31
N GLU A 51 2.23 1.40 15.48
CA GLU A 51 2.78 0.13 15.97
C GLU A 51 2.44 -1.02 15.01
N ALA A 52 3.45 -1.82 14.66
CA ALA A 52 3.28 -3.06 13.92
C ALA A 52 3.24 -4.23 14.91
N LEU A 53 2.10 -4.87 15.08
CA LEU A 53 1.94 -5.99 16.00
C LEU A 53 2.01 -7.30 15.21
N VAL A 54 2.91 -8.20 15.63
CA VAL A 54 3.12 -9.51 15.03
C VAL A 54 3.13 -10.59 16.12
N TYR A 55 2.90 -11.85 15.74
CA TYR A 55 2.81 -12.95 16.71
C TYR A 55 4.14 -13.17 17.45
N SER A 56 5.25 -13.20 16.74
CA SER A 56 6.58 -13.51 17.29
C SER A 56 7.69 -12.91 16.43
N ALA A 57 8.95 -13.12 16.80
CA ALA A 57 10.13 -12.72 16.05
C ALA A 57 10.11 -13.20 14.58
N ALA A 58 9.48 -14.33 14.27
CA ALA A 58 9.29 -14.81 12.91
C ALA A 58 8.43 -13.86 12.02
N GLY A 59 7.67 -12.95 12.64
CA GLY A 59 6.89 -11.90 11.97
C GLY A 59 7.62 -10.56 11.84
N GLU A 60 8.80 -10.39 12.45
CA GLU A 60 9.45 -9.07 12.51
C GLU A 60 9.73 -8.47 11.13
N LYS A 61 10.19 -9.26 10.17
CA LYS A 61 10.44 -8.78 8.79
C LYS A 61 9.17 -8.24 8.14
N LEU A 62 8.01 -8.86 8.40
CA LEU A 62 6.71 -8.38 7.95
C LEU A 62 6.38 -7.03 8.63
N GLY A 63 6.53 -6.94 9.95
CA GLY A 63 6.33 -5.70 10.70
C GLY A 63 7.20 -4.56 10.18
N ARG A 64 8.50 -4.81 9.96
CA ARG A 64 9.43 -3.82 9.41
C ARG A 64 9.06 -3.38 7.99
N CYS A 65 8.56 -4.28 7.15
CA CYS A 65 8.08 -3.94 5.81
C CYS A 65 6.92 -2.94 5.89
N PHE A 66 5.94 -3.18 6.76
CA PHE A 66 4.83 -2.26 6.97
C PHE A 66 5.28 -0.93 7.59
N GLU A 67 6.11 -0.97 8.63
CA GLU A 67 6.69 0.22 9.27
C GLU A 67 7.40 1.13 8.26
N LYS A 68 8.21 0.59 7.36
CA LYS A 68 8.90 1.34 6.30
C LYS A 68 7.92 2.19 5.47
N HIS A 69 6.82 1.60 5.04
CA HIS A 69 5.83 2.30 4.22
C HIS A 69 5.02 3.35 5.00
N VAL A 70 4.74 3.08 6.28
CA VAL A 70 4.07 4.03 7.16
C VAL A 70 4.96 5.23 7.47
N LYS A 71 6.25 5.02 7.75
CA LYS A 71 7.23 6.12 7.92
C LYS A 71 7.39 6.95 6.65
N ALA A 72 7.26 6.36 5.47
CA ALA A 72 7.34 7.09 4.19
C ALA A 72 6.20 8.10 4.00
N VAL A 73 5.08 7.96 4.72
CA VAL A 73 3.99 8.94 4.75
C VAL A 73 4.03 9.86 5.98
N LYS A 74 5.20 9.91 6.64
CA LYS A 74 5.52 10.79 7.77
C LYS A 74 4.80 10.48 9.09
N GLN A 75 4.17 9.30 9.22
CA GLN A 75 3.69 8.85 10.52
C GLN A 75 4.89 8.42 11.38
N SER A 76 4.94 8.86 12.64
CA SER A 76 5.91 8.39 13.62
C SER A 76 5.73 6.90 13.88
N SER A 77 6.75 6.22 14.35
CA SER A 77 6.68 4.79 14.60
C SER A 77 7.27 4.40 15.95
N ARG A 78 6.55 3.55 16.65
CA ARG A 78 6.96 2.89 17.89
C ARG A 78 7.54 1.49 17.63
N GLY A 79 7.71 1.13 16.36
CA GLY A 79 8.36 -0.11 15.93
C GLY A 79 7.44 -1.32 15.87
N VAL A 80 8.10 -2.48 15.80
CA VAL A 80 7.46 -3.79 15.78
C VAL A 80 7.35 -4.33 17.21
N LYS A 81 6.20 -4.88 17.57
CA LYS A 81 5.94 -5.48 18.90
C LYS A 81 5.39 -6.90 18.75
N TYR A 82 5.75 -7.77 19.67
CA TYR A 82 5.28 -9.15 19.70
C TYR A 82 4.06 -9.26 20.60
N ARG A 83 2.97 -9.76 20.05
CA ARG A 83 1.66 -9.87 20.70
C ARG A 83 1.05 -11.25 20.47
N PRO A 84 1.62 -12.30 21.11
CA PRO A 84 1.10 -13.68 21.01
C PRO A 84 -0.28 -13.86 21.63
N ASP A 85 -0.73 -12.91 22.44
CA ASP A 85 -2.03 -12.87 23.08
C ASP A 85 -3.17 -12.51 22.10
N LEU A 86 -2.88 -11.81 21.00
CA LEU A 86 -3.89 -11.38 20.04
C LEU A 86 -4.40 -12.56 19.19
N ALA A 87 -5.70 -12.84 19.28
CA ALA A 87 -6.34 -13.97 18.60
C ALA A 87 -6.08 -13.95 17.09
N VAL A 88 -6.20 -12.81 16.45
CA VAL A 88 -6.01 -12.67 14.99
C VAL A 88 -4.59 -12.91 14.52
N LEU A 89 -3.60 -12.82 15.41
CA LEU A 89 -2.21 -13.15 15.13
C LEU A 89 -1.89 -14.60 15.44
N ARG A 90 -2.54 -15.16 16.49
CA ARG A 90 -2.28 -16.51 16.99
C ARG A 90 -3.00 -17.59 16.19
N LEU A 91 -4.25 -17.33 15.76
CA LEU A 91 -5.16 -18.34 15.19
C LEU A 91 -5.19 -18.32 13.66
N THR A 92 -4.40 -17.46 13.02
CA THR A 92 -4.24 -17.44 11.57
C THR A 92 -3.08 -18.35 11.14
N ASN A 93 -3.28 -19.13 10.08
CA ASN A 93 -2.29 -20.09 9.58
C ASN A 93 -1.25 -19.46 8.65
N MET A 94 -1.53 -18.26 8.14
CA MET A 94 -0.63 -17.48 7.30
C MET A 94 0.12 -16.43 8.11
N LYS A 95 1.06 -15.73 7.48
CA LYS A 95 1.64 -14.52 8.08
C LYS A 95 0.54 -13.49 8.35
N SER A 96 0.55 -12.95 9.55
CA SER A 96 -0.46 -11.99 10.00
C SER A 96 0.19 -10.78 10.67
N ILE A 97 -0.45 -9.63 10.49
CA ILE A 97 -0.05 -8.36 11.11
C ILE A 97 -1.28 -7.60 11.55
N LEU A 98 -1.20 -6.98 12.73
CA LEU A 98 -2.15 -5.97 13.18
C LEU A 98 -1.44 -4.62 13.23
N ASN A 99 -1.98 -3.66 12.50
CA ASN A 99 -1.45 -2.32 12.38
C ASN A 99 -2.26 -1.39 13.27
N GLU A 100 -1.66 -0.87 14.33
CA GLU A 100 -2.18 0.25 15.11
C GLU A 100 -1.68 1.54 14.44
N VAL A 101 -2.54 2.21 13.70
CA VAL A 101 -2.10 3.27 12.78
C VAL A 101 -1.89 4.62 13.46
N ALA A 102 -2.59 4.87 14.56
CA ALA A 102 -2.47 6.07 15.41
C ALA A 102 -3.21 5.84 16.73
N PHE A 103 -2.99 6.70 17.72
CA PHE A 103 -3.69 6.68 19.03
C PHE A 103 -4.85 7.69 19.02
N VAL A 104 -6.10 7.19 19.11
CA VAL A 104 -7.31 8.04 19.05
C VAL A 104 -7.47 9.00 20.23
N ASP A 105 -6.84 8.69 21.34
CA ASP A 105 -6.85 9.51 22.57
C ASP A 105 -5.68 10.51 22.65
N ASN A 106 -4.81 10.54 21.61
CA ASN A 106 -3.75 11.52 21.49
C ASN A 106 -4.06 12.53 20.38
N ARG A 107 -4.45 13.75 20.76
CA ARG A 107 -4.79 14.83 19.83
C ARG A 107 -3.69 15.15 18.81
N LYS A 108 -2.41 14.99 19.17
CA LYS A 108 -1.29 15.23 18.24
C LYS A 108 -1.21 14.16 17.18
N ASP A 109 -1.44 12.90 17.58
CA ASP A 109 -1.33 11.74 16.70
C ASP A 109 -2.49 11.65 15.69
N ILE A 110 -3.69 12.16 16.08
CA ILE A 110 -4.87 12.15 15.21
C ILE A 110 -5.20 13.52 14.59
N LYS A 111 -4.40 14.55 14.86
CA LYS A 111 -4.69 15.93 14.45
C LYS A 111 -5.04 16.08 12.97
N ASP A 112 -4.38 15.31 12.13
CA ASP A 112 -4.52 15.39 10.68
C ASP A 112 -5.37 14.21 10.12
N TRP A 113 -6.02 13.42 11.00
CA TRP A 113 -6.80 12.24 10.62
C TRP A 113 -8.31 12.51 10.49
N ASP A 114 -8.74 13.73 10.71
CA ASP A 114 -10.14 14.16 10.59
C ASP A 114 -10.61 14.23 9.14
N GLU A 115 -9.67 14.22 8.18
CA GLU A 115 -9.95 14.28 6.77
C GLU A 115 -9.76 12.92 6.08
N ASN A 116 -10.62 12.62 5.10
CA ASN A 116 -10.51 11.43 4.25
C ASN A 116 -9.15 11.28 3.55
N ARG A 117 -8.38 12.35 3.49
CA ARG A 117 -7.06 12.38 2.87
C ARG A 117 -6.04 11.54 3.63
N GLU A 118 -5.94 11.70 4.95
CA GLU A 118 -4.96 11.01 5.80
C GLU A 118 -5.28 9.52 5.88
N LEU A 119 -6.56 9.18 6.06
CA LEU A 119 -7.05 7.80 6.00
C LEU A 119 -6.69 7.13 4.66
N LYS A 120 -6.82 7.88 3.55
CA LYS A 120 -6.45 7.40 2.22
C LYS A 120 -4.94 7.19 2.09
N VAL A 121 -4.12 8.16 2.51
CA VAL A 121 -2.65 8.09 2.46
C VAL A 121 -2.14 6.90 3.27
N MET A 122 -2.65 6.70 4.49
CA MET A 122 -2.29 5.54 5.31
C MET A 122 -2.75 4.23 4.67
N GLY A 123 -4.00 4.17 4.18
CA GLY A 123 -4.51 2.99 3.49
C GLY A 123 -3.68 2.63 2.24
N GLU A 124 -3.16 3.61 1.51
CA GLU A 124 -2.24 3.40 0.39
C GLU A 124 -0.85 2.91 0.86
N ALA A 125 -0.33 3.44 1.98
CA ALA A 125 0.94 2.97 2.56
C ALA A 125 0.87 1.50 2.97
N LEU A 126 -0.19 1.10 3.70
CA LEU A 126 -0.42 -0.29 4.08
C LEU A 126 -0.64 -1.20 2.85
N ALA A 127 -1.28 -0.69 1.80
CA ALA A 127 -1.45 -1.44 0.55
C ALA A 127 -0.11 -1.71 -0.15
N LYS A 128 0.76 -0.70 -0.22
CA LYS A 128 2.11 -0.84 -0.78
C LYS A 128 2.96 -1.82 0.02
N ALA A 129 2.86 -1.78 1.36
CA ALA A 129 3.53 -2.74 2.23
C ALA A 129 3.10 -4.18 1.95
N ALA A 130 1.79 -4.43 1.87
CA ALA A 130 1.26 -5.75 1.55
C ALA A 130 1.68 -6.23 0.15
N ALA A 131 1.68 -5.32 -0.84
CA ALA A 131 2.11 -5.63 -2.20
C ALA A 131 3.60 -5.95 -2.28
N GLU A 132 4.45 -5.21 -1.57
CA GLU A 132 5.89 -5.48 -1.46
C GLU A 132 6.14 -6.82 -0.77
N TRP A 133 5.48 -7.07 0.36
CA TRP A 133 5.64 -8.32 1.12
C TRP A 133 5.29 -9.56 0.29
N LEU A 134 4.19 -9.50 -0.46
CA LEU A 134 3.72 -10.60 -1.30
C LEU A 134 4.32 -10.59 -2.72
N ASN A 135 5.20 -9.63 -3.02
CA ASN A 135 5.75 -9.44 -4.36
C ASN A 135 4.66 -9.43 -5.45
N LEU A 136 3.57 -8.69 -5.20
CA LEU A 136 2.42 -8.67 -6.10
C LEU A 136 2.77 -8.01 -7.43
N PRO A 137 2.42 -8.62 -8.58
CA PRO A 137 2.60 -8.00 -9.87
C PRO A 137 1.71 -6.75 -10.00
N ALA A 138 2.28 -5.66 -10.50
CA ALA A 138 1.54 -4.45 -10.75
C ALA A 138 0.63 -4.61 -11.98
N VAL A 139 -0.52 -3.92 -11.96
CA VAL A 139 -1.45 -3.91 -13.10
C VAL A 139 -0.86 -3.05 -14.22
N ASN A 140 -0.75 -3.61 -15.42
CA ASN A 140 -0.46 -2.86 -16.62
C ASN A 140 -1.68 -2.04 -17.06
N ARG A 141 -1.43 -0.81 -17.50
CA ARG A 141 -2.45 0.09 -18.02
C ARG A 141 -2.03 0.61 -19.38
N SER A 142 -3.01 0.87 -20.22
CA SER A 142 -2.82 1.43 -21.56
C SER A 142 -3.26 2.88 -21.61
N TYR A 143 -2.49 3.68 -22.33
CA TYR A 143 -2.71 5.11 -22.49
C TYR A 143 -2.45 5.53 -23.94
N ILE A 144 -3.15 6.59 -24.39
CA ILE A 144 -2.83 7.30 -25.62
C ILE A 144 -2.03 8.57 -25.28
N THR A 145 -0.91 8.76 -25.96
CA THR A 145 -0.07 9.96 -25.84
C THR A 145 -0.77 11.18 -26.44
N GLN A 146 -0.92 12.25 -25.65
CA GLN A 146 -1.55 13.50 -26.09
C GLN A 146 -0.55 14.43 -26.82
N TYR A 147 0.74 14.17 -26.67
CA TYR A 147 1.85 14.94 -27.25
C TYR A 147 2.98 14.00 -27.66
N SER A 148 3.83 14.45 -28.57
CA SER A 148 5.13 13.80 -28.77
C SER A 148 6.02 14.06 -27.53
N MET A 149 6.61 13.02 -26.96
CA MET A 149 7.26 13.06 -25.65
C MET A 149 8.56 12.27 -25.65
N ASN A 150 9.46 12.64 -24.74
CA ASN A 150 10.63 11.83 -24.45
C ASN A 150 10.26 10.68 -23.48
N LEU A 151 10.73 9.49 -23.79
CA LEU A 151 10.94 8.42 -22.83
C LEU A 151 12.16 8.79 -21.98
N ARG A 152 12.10 8.53 -20.68
CA ARG A 152 13.19 8.82 -19.74
C ARG A 152 13.76 7.53 -19.15
N LYS A 153 15.04 7.52 -18.80
CA LYS A 153 15.68 6.36 -18.15
C LYS A 153 15.20 6.13 -16.70
N SER A 154 14.70 7.17 -16.04
CA SER A 154 14.11 7.10 -14.69
C SER A 154 12.91 8.06 -14.57
N PRO A 155 12.06 7.94 -13.54
CA PRO A 155 10.85 8.76 -13.37
C PRO A 155 11.17 10.19 -12.92
N SER A 156 11.94 10.91 -13.73
CA SER A 156 12.36 12.29 -13.49
C SER A 156 12.45 13.07 -14.80
N THR A 157 12.01 14.33 -14.80
CA THR A 157 12.15 15.24 -15.94
C THR A 157 13.60 15.61 -16.22
N LYS A 158 14.47 15.46 -15.22
CA LYS A 158 15.94 15.70 -15.34
C LYS A 158 16.69 14.45 -15.82
N SER A 159 16.05 13.28 -15.87
CA SER A 159 16.68 12.04 -16.34
C SER A 159 16.95 12.10 -17.85
N ALA A 160 18.03 11.44 -18.26
CA ALA A 160 18.38 11.33 -19.68
C ALA A 160 17.25 10.69 -20.51
N ALA A 161 17.12 11.10 -21.76
CA ALA A 161 16.19 10.48 -22.68
C ALA A 161 16.63 9.05 -23.01
N ALA A 162 15.66 8.13 -23.01
CA ALA A 162 15.81 6.74 -23.46
C ALA A 162 15.24 6.54 -24.88
N GLY A 163 14.48 7.52 -25.37
CA GLY A 163 13.84 7.49 -26.68
C GLY A 163 12.76 8.55 -26.80
N LYS A 164 11.94 8.44 -27.85
CA LYS A 164 10.78 9.32 -28.09
C LYS A 164 9.55 8.49 -28.43
N VAL A 165 8.39 9.01 -28.10
CA VAL A 165 7.08 8.50 -28.53
C VAL A 165 6.28 9.63 -29.15
N SER A 166 5.66 9.37 -30.31
CA SER A 166 4.85 10.37 -31.01
C SER A 166 3.47 10.52 -30.40
N LYS A 167 2.83 11.67 -30.60
CA LYS A 167 1.42 11.90 -30.30
C LYS A 167 0.52 10.82 -30.94
N GLY A 168 -0.54 10.43 -30.22
CA GLY A 168 -1.54 9.47 -30.69
C GLY A 168 -1.12 8.00 -30.61
N LYS A 169 0.05 7.69 -30.05
CA LYS A 169 0.50 6.29 -29.88
C LYS A 169 -0.02 5.71 -28.59
N THR A 170 -0.42 4.44 -28.65
CA THR A 170 -0.73 3.65 -27.46
C THR A 170 0.56 3.21 -26.79
N VAL A 171 0.63 3.39 -25.47
CA VAL A 171 1.72 2.94 -24.61
C VAL A 171 1.14 2.18 -23.43
N THR A 172 1.76 1.06 -23.08
CA THR A 172 1.33 0.20 -21.98
C THR A 172 2.44 0.04 -20.95
N GLY A 173 2.08 0.01 -19.70
CA GLY A 173 3.04 -0.16 -18.60
C GLY A 173 2.39 -0.07 -17.24
N THR A 174 3.22 -0.06 -16.19
CA THR A 174 2.80 0.08 -14.80
C THR A 174 2.91 1.52 -14.33
N VAL A 175 1.99 1.94 -13.47
CA VAL A 175 1.98 3.32 -12.94
C VAL A 175 2.87 3.43 -11.71
N GLU A 176 3.88 4.30 -11.76
CA GLU A 176 4.75 4.66 -10.65
C GLU A 176 4.62 6.17 -10.36
N GLY A 177 3.77 6.52 -9.39
CA GLY A 177 3.45 7.92 -9.09
C GLY A 177 2.78 8.64 -10.28
N SER A 178 3.42 9.67 -10.82
CA SER A 178 2.97 10.41 -12.00
C SER A 178 3.60 9.93 -13.31
N TRP A 179 4.22 8.74 -13.31
CA TRP A 179 4.93 8.17 -14.43
C TRP A 179 4.36 6.81 -14.83
N LEU A 180 4.40 6.50 -16.11
CA LEU A 180 4.16 5.19 -16.70
C LEU A 180 5.52 4.54 -17.00
N LYS A 181 5.82 3.43 -16.34
CA LYS A 181 6.99 2.59 -16.63
C LYS A 181 6.62 1.61 -17.73
N THR A 182 7.27 1.75 -18.86
CA THR A 182 7.16 0.87 -20.03
C THR A 182 8.42 0.01 -20.15
N ASP A 183 8.44 -0.94 -21.08
CA ASP A 183 9.62 -1.71 -21.48
C ASP A 183 10.78 -0.84 -22.00
N LYS A 184 10.47 0.36 -22.54
CA LYS A 184 11.44 1.30 -23.15
C LYS A 184 11.83 2.48 -22.29
N GLY A 185 11.27 2.58 -21.06
CA GLY A 185 11.56 3.66 -20.13
C GLY A 185 10.31 4.31 -19.56
N TYR A 186 10.45 5.50 -18.99
CA TYR A 186 9.40 6.20 -18.26
C TYR A 186 8.79 7.33 -19.07
N ILE A 187 7.44 7.43 -19.05
CA ILE A 187 6.68 8.52 -19.66
C ILE A 187 5.88 9.21 -18.56
N ARG A 188 5.91 10.53 -18.51
CA ARG A 188 5.12 11.30 -17.54
C ARG A 188 3.63 11.22 -17.90
N ILE A 189 2.78 10.80 -16.93
CA ILE A 189 1.33 10.70 -17.14
C ILE A 189 0.69 12.08 -17.04
N LYS A 190 1.03 12.83 -15.98
CA LYS A 190 0.51 14.18 -15.73
C LYS A 190 1.54 15.06 -15.03
N GLY A 191 1.39 16.35 -15.17
CA GLY A 191 2.17 17.41 -14.54
C GLY A 191 1.37 18.69 -14.62
N GLU A 192 1.89 19.74 -15.22
CA GLU A 192 1.14 20.98 -15.54
C GLU A 192 -0.06 20.71 -16.44
N LYS A 193 0.00 19.65 -17.23
CA LYS A 193 -1.07 19.16 -18.09
C LYS A 193 -1.13 17.63 -18.08
N VAL A 194 -2.20 17.07 -18.67
CA VAL A 194 -2.35 15.63 -18.89
C VAL A 194 -1.60 15.25 -20.18
N TYR A 195 -0.59 14.42 -20.04
CA TYR A 195 0.24 13.96 -21.15
C TYR A 195 -0.23 12.63 -21.73
N LEU A 196 -0.80 11.76 -20.87
CA LEU A 196 -1.33 10.44 -21.24
C LEU A 196 -2.80 10.34 -20.84
N LYS A 197 -3.66 9.95 -21.77
CA LYS A 197 -5.08 9.66 -21.53
C LYS A 197 -5.25 8.15 -21.44
N GLU A 198 -5.77 7.66 -20.29
CA GLU A 198 -6.05 6.24 -20.06
C GLU A 198 -7.17 5.75 -20.99
N ILE A 199 -7.04 4.51 -21.50
CA ILE A 199 -7.99 3.85 -22.42
C ILE A 199 -8.37 2.46 -21.92
#